data_b7e8013d521d497a69d770ac0ecea41b
#
_entry.id   b7e8013d521d497a69d770ac0ecea41b
#
_cell.length_a   1.000
_cell.length_b   1.000
_cell.length_c   1.000
_cell.angle_alpha   90.00
_cell.angle_beta   90.00
_cell.angle_gamma   90.00
#
_symmetry.space_group_name_H-M   'P 1'
#
loop_
_entity.id
_entity.type
_entity.pdbx_description
1 polymer ?
#
loop_
_entity_poly.entity_id
_entity_poly.type
_entity_poly.pdbx_seq_one_letter_code
_entity_poly.pdbx_strand_id
1 'polypeptide(L)'
;MASPYLKDGKWYLRWKDEAGHWRGKVSAARTKTEARRLQGELERRVERVRLGVDAPIPEDGGGTLGDLLAWWLAAYSKGTPSHATNESAIRKHFVGSDLAALTLAAVTPGRVETFLQAKSADLSPQKVNHLRGYLSRAFNAARRAGRYLGPNPVRDVRKRRVHRRKPDFLRAHEVPLLLRALGERWRPLFAAAIYTGLRKGELLALRKSDVDLERRILTVGRSHDRDTTKGGHADGIPIATELAPFLQLAVDASPSQLVFPREDGSMMRRDVNLEHTLRRALGRAGVVEGYSHVCRRKGCGHVESATDEEQRRCPNDGRKLWVKAVVRPIRFQDLRHTTGSLLIMSGADLAAVQRILRHSDPKLTTEVYAHLAPEYLRAEVDRLSFGPAVTGFATPLLRTPPAGTKKAGTRSKEALEFRPRRLERETGFEPATLSLGS
;
A
#
# COMPACT_ATOMS: atom_id res chain seq x y z
N MET A 1 -1.49 49.74 26.44
CA MET A 1 -2.10 48.43 26.11
C MET A 1 -3.61 48.60 26.09
N ALA A 2 -4.32 48.09 25.13
CA ALA A 2 -5.76 48.08 25.09
C ALA A 2 -6.30 47.13 26.16
N SER A 3 -7.37 47.47 26.85
CA SER A 3 -8.04 46.55 27.80
C SER A 3 -9.21 45.88 27.12
N PRO A 4 -9.47 44.59 27.43
CA PRO A 4 -10.67 43.94 26.96
C PRO A 4 -11.93 44.63 27.56
N TYR A 5 -13.01 44.69 26.78
CA TYR A 5 -14.25 45.33 27.22
C TYR A 5 -15.45 44.40 27.04
N LEU A 6 -16.44 44.58 27.86
CA LEU A 6 -17.69 43.83 27.83
C LEU A 6 -18.72 44.58 26.96
N LYS A 7 -19.30 43.92 25.96
CA LYS A 7 -20.39 44.43 25.15
C LYS A 7 -21.37 43.28 24.88
N ASP A 8 -22.67 43.52 25.08
CA ASP A 8 -23.75 42.54 24.87
C ASP A 8 -23.51 41.20 25.57
N GLY A 9 -22.97 41.25 26.83
CA GLY A 9 -22.65 40.06 27.62
C GLY A 9 -21.44 39.25 27.13
N LYS A 10 -20.70 39.75 26.15
CA LYS A 10 -19.50 39.07 25.59
C LYS A 10 -18.27 39.93 25.76
N TRP A 11 -17.14 39.30 26.08
CA TRP A 11 -15.85 39.97 26.19
C TRP A 11 -15.23 40.14 24.81
N TYR A 12 -14.84 41.38 24.45
CA TYR A 12 -14.12 41.74 23.24
C TYR A 12 -12.65 41.98 23.57
N LEU A 13 -11.76 41.32 22.82
CA LEU A 13 -10.34 41.53 22.87
C LEU A 13 -9.92 42.50 21.76
N ARG A 14 -9.01 43.42 22.05
CA ARG A 14 -8.47 44.38 21.06
C ARG A 14 -6.96 44.36 21.13
N TRP A 15 -6.32 44.20 20.01
CA TRP A 15 -4.86 44.20 19.87
C TRP A 15 -4.45 44.89 18.58
N LYS A 16 -3.16 45.24 18.46
CA LYS A 16 -2.58 45.68 17.19
C LYS A 16 -1.99 44.46 16.51
N ASP A 17 -2.21 44.30 15.19
CA ASP A 17 -1.53 43.27 14.36
C ASP A 17 -0.04 43.62 14.11
N GLU A 18 0.67 42.78 13.40
CA GLU A 18 2.07 42.99 13.05
C GLU A 18 2.35 44.22 12.22
N ALA A 19 1.33 44.73 11.49
CA ALA A 19 1.42 45.94 10.69
C ALA A 19 0.99 47.19 11.52
N GLY A 20 0.60 47.03 12.80
CA GLY A 20 0.18 48.09 13.70
C GLY A 20 -1.29 48.47 13.62
N HIS A 21 -2.12 47.81 12.84
CA HIS A 21 -3.56 48.05 12.74
C HIS A 21 -4.34 47.44 13.90
N TRP A 22 -5.35 48.16 14.36
CA TRP A 22 -6.22 47.65 15.41
C TRP A 22 -7.11 46.50 14.93
N ARG A 23 -7.07 45.39 15.66
CA ARG A 23 -7.94 44.23 15.49
C ARG A 23 -8.83 44.04 16.73
N GLY A 24 -10.00 43.46 16.50
CA GLY A 24 -10.95 43.14 17.57
C GLY A 24 -11.60 41.78 17.34
N LYS A 25 -11.77 41.02 18.40
CA LYS A 25 -12.43 39.70 18.35
C LYS A 25 -13.26 39.45 19.60
N VAL A 26 -14.44 38.85 19.41
CA VAL A 26 -15.23 38.31 20.51
C VAL A 26 -14.51 37.11 21.10
N SER A 27 -14.38 37.08 22.43
CA SER A 27 -13.77 35.92 23.14
C SER A 27 -14.82 35.05 23.81
N ALA A 28 -14.45 33.82 24.09
CA ALA A 28 -15.24 32.92 24.93
C ALA A 28 -15.01 33.13 26.43
N ALA A 29 -14.25 34.15 26.81
CA ALA A 29 -13.98 34.47 28.22
C ALA A 29 -15.27 34.75 29.00
N ARG A 30 -15.36 34.19 30.18
CA ARG A 30 -16.49 34.42 31.09
C ARG A 30 -16.21 35.51 32.12
N THR A 31 -14.95 35.82 32.39
CA THR A 31 -14.49 36.79 33.34
C THR A 31 -13.51 37.79 32.73
N LYS A 32 -13.40 38.95 33.35
CA LYS A 32 -12.44 40.01 32.95
C LYS A 32 -10.98 39.51 33.03
N THR A 33 -10.70 38.73 34.02
CA THR A 33 -9.35 38.17 34.25
C THR A 33 -8.99 37.18 33.12
N GLU A 34 -9.91 36.33 32.72
CA GLU A 34 -9.73 35.41 31.61
C GLU A 34 -9.59 36.16 30.28
N ALA A 35 -10.40 37.21 30.05
CA ALA A 35 -10.27 38.04 28.86
C ALA A 35 -8.90 38.76 28.81
N ARG A 36 -8.38 39.25 29.91
CA ARG A 36 -7.05 39.87 30.00
C ARG A 36 -5.94 38.84 29.69
N ARG A 37 -6.07 37.64 30.24
CA ARG A 37 -5.08 36.53 29.94
C ARG A 37 -5.04 36.21 28.44
N LEU A 38 -6.21 36.02 27.84
CA LEU A 38 -6.32 35.72 26.41
C LEU A 38 -5.80 36.88 25.55
N GLN A 39 -6.04 38.11 25.93
CA GLN A 39 -5.51 39.26 25.23
C GLN A 39 -3.97 39.31 25.31
N GLY A 40 -3.40 39.07 26.47
CA GLY A 40 -1.94 39.03 26.66
C GLY A 40 -1.27 37.87 25.87
N GLU A 41 -1.98 36.75 25.69
CA GLU A 41 -1.52 35.65 24.82
C GLU A 41 -1.54 36.07 23.36
N LEU A 42 -2.55 36.80 22.87
CA LEU A 42 -2.61 37.35 21.52
C LEU A 42 -1.50 38.37 21.27
N GLU A 43 -1.31 39.32 22.20
CA GLU A 43 -0.26 40.35 22.07
C GLU A 43 1.14 39.74 22.03
N ARG A 44 1.41 38.77 22.89
CA ARG A 44 2.71 37.99 22.84
C ARG A 44 2.89 37.27 21.53
N ARG A 45 1.83 36.70 20.98
CA ARG A 45 1.92 36.03 19.67
C ARG A 45 2.20 37.00 18.54
N VAL A 46 1.55 38.17 18.52
CA VAL A 46 1.85 39.20 17.52
C VAL A 46 3.30 39.65 17.61
N GLU A 47 3.83 39.82 18.83
CA GLU A 47 5.26 40.18 19.01
C GLU A 47 6.18 39.09 18.49
N ARG A 48 5.89 37.82 18.71
CA ARG A 48 6.67 36.70 18.15
C ARG A 48 6.62 36.64 16.63
N VAL A 49 5.47 36.99 16.02
CA VAL A 49 5.35 37.12 14.56
C VAL A 49 6.21 38.28 14.06
N ARG A 50 6.16 39.41 14.74
CA ARG A 50 6.95 40.59 14.40
C ARG A 50 8.45 40.35 14.49
N LEU A 51 8.88 39.53 15.46
CA LEU A 51 10.27 39.10 15.62
C LEU A 51 10.67 37.95 14.66
N GLY A 52 9.79 37.51 13.76
CA GLY A 52 10.06 36.43 12.82
C GLY A 52 10.11 35.03 13.47
N VAL A 53 9.74 34.91 14.73
CA VAL A 53 9.75 33.60 15.45
C VAL A 53 8.54 32.75 15.09
N ASP A 54 7.38 33.39 14.90
CA ASP A 54 6.13 32.71 14.51
C ASP A 54 5.68 33.20 13.13
N ALA A 55 4.91 32.37 12.41
CA ALA A 55 4.29 32.79 11.15
C ALA A 55 3.16 33.80 11.37
N PRO A 56 2.95 34.76 10.43
CA PRO A 56 1.87 35.75 10.50
C PRO A 56 0.50 35.11 10.74
N ILE A 57 -0.35 35.78 11.53
CA ILE A 57 -1.72 35.34 11.78
C ILE A 57 -2.52 35.63 10.49
N PRO A 58 -3.12 34.63 9.85
CA PRO A 58 -3.94 34.87 8.66
C PRO A 58 -5.09 35.82 8.99
N GLU A 59 -5.28 36.88 8.20
CA GLU A 59 -6.30 37.94 8.44
C GLU A 59 -7.73 37.42 8.45
N ASP A 60 -8.02 36.38 7.64
CA ASP A 60 -9.34 35.78 7.52
C ASP A 60 -9.32 34.39 8.13
N GLY A 61 -9.54 34.14 9.33
CA GLY A 61 -9.77 32.79 9.93
C GLY A 61 -9.46 31.54 9.11
N GLY A 62 -8.66 31.67 8.02
CA GLY A 62 -8.16 30.62 7.16
C GLY A 62 -9.10 30.15 6.04
N GLY A 63 -10.20 30.85 5.74
CA GLY A 63 -11.15 30.41 4.71
C GLY A 63 -11.92 29.13 5.11
N THR A 64 -12.56 28.52 4.13
CA THR A 64 -13.26 27.23 4.31
C THR A 64 -12.34 26.04 4.07
N LEU A 65 -12.76 24.84 4.47
CA LEU A 65 -12.06 23.61 4.10
C LEU A 65 -12.06 23.41 2.59
N GLY A 66 -13.08 23.84 1.87
CA GLY A 66 -13.14 23.81 0.41
C GLY A 66 -12.01 24.63 -0.20
N ASP A 67 -11.79 25.87 0.29
CA ASP A 67 -10.69 26.74 -0.14
C ASP A 67 -9.33 26.13 0.15
N LEU A 68 -9.16 25.50 1.31
CA LEU A 68 -7.94 24.78 1.66
C LEU A 68 -7.64 23.64 0.69
N LEU A 69 -8.66 22.84 0.34
CA LEU A 69 -8.50 21.72 -0.59
C LEU A 69 -8.17 22.22 -2.01
N ALA A 70 -8.81 23.29 -2.46
CA ALA A 70 -8.52 23.92 -3.75
C ALA A 70 -7.08 24.46 -3.79
N TRP A 71 -6.67 25.19 -2.75
CA TRP A 71 -5.29 25.65 -2.64
C TRP A 71 -4.29 24.49 -2.60
N TRP A 72 -4.56 23.44 -1.85
CA TRP A 72 -3.68 22.27 -1.78
C TRP A 72 -3.54 21.57 -3.15
N LEU A 73 -4.61 21.49 -3.92
CA LEU A 73 -4.56 20.97 -5.28
C LEU A 73 -3.68 21.81 -6.18
N ALA A 74 -3.81 23.14 -6.11
CA ALA A 74 -3.04 24.07 -6.95
C ALA A 74 -1.56 24.12 -6.55
N ALA A 75 -1.27 24.20 -5.25
CA ALA A 75 0.08 24.47 -4.75
C ALA A 75 0.95 23.20 -4.57
N TYR A 76 0.32 22.05 -4.22
CA TYR A 76 1.06 20.84 -3.84
C TYR A 76 0.73 19.61 -4.68
N SER A 77 -0.47 19.55 -5.27
CA SER A 77 -0.86 18.39 -6.08
C SER A 77 -0.52 18.60 -7.56
N LYS A 78 -0.64 19.82 -8.07
CA LYS A 78 -0.33 20.17 -9.46
C LYS A 78 1.12 19.77 -9.78
N GLY A 79 1.33 19.14 -10.92
CA GLY A 79 2.65 18.61 -11.32
C GLY A 79 2.99 17.23 -10.72
N THR A 80 2.22 16.74 -9.74
CA THR A 80 2.42 15.36 -9.26
C THR A 80 1.68 14.34 -10.14
N PRO A 81 2.20 13.12 -10.25
CA PRO A 81 1.52 12.04 -10.97
C PRO A 81 0.10 11.70 -10.48
N SER A 82 -0.21 12.07 -9.26
CA SER A 82 -1.48 11.78 -8.59
C SER A 82 -2.49 12.91 -8.73
N HIS A 83 -2.13 14.03 -9.38
CA HIS A 83 -2.97 15.24 -9.40
C HIS A 83 -4.38 14.97 -9.92
N ALA A 84 -4.54 14.39 -11.09
CA ALA A 84 -5.84 14.08 -11.69
C ALA A 84 -6.70 13.19 -10.79
N THR A 85 -6.09 12.21 -10.10
CA THR A 85 -6.78 11.35 -9.13
C THR A 85 -7.19 12.11 -7.88
N ASN A 86 -6.31 12.99 -7.37
CA ASN A 86 -6.58 13.81 -6.20
C ASN A 86 -7.72 14.79 -6.49
N GLU A 87 -7.64 15.50 -7.62
CA GLU A 87 -8.65 16.45 -8.07
C GLU A 87 -10.02 15.78 -8.26
N SER A 88 -10.08 14.67 -9.00
CA SER A 88 -11.31 13.91 -9.20
C SER A 88 -11.93 13.46 -7.88
N ALA A 89 -11.10 12.98 -6.93
CA ALA A 89 -11.59 12.54 -5.63
C ALA A 89 -12.10 13.70 -4.79
N ILE A 90 -11.39 14.83 -4.77
CA ILE A 90 -11.81 16.02 -4.03
C ILE A 90 -13.10 16.58 -4.61
N ARG A 91 -13.18 16.74 -5.93
CA ARG A 91 -14.40 17.20 -6.61
C ARG A 91 -15.60 16.30 -6.30
N LYS A 92 -15.43 14.97 -6.39
CA LYS A 92 -16.51 14.01 -6.20
C LYS A 92 -17.01 13.92 -4.77
N HIS A 93 -16.13 14.07 -3.77
CA HIS A 93 -16.47 13.70 -2.40
C HIS A 93 -16.52 14.85 -1.41
N PHE A 94 -15.85 15.98 -1.70
CA PHE A 94 -15.78 17.12 -0.80
C PHE A 94 -16.51 18.36 -1.33
N VAL A 95 -16.39 18.66 -2.63
CA VAL A 95 -17.10 19.83 -3.19
C VAL A 95 -18.60 19.69 -2.98
N GLY A 96 -19.23 20.73 -2.43
CA GLY A 96 -20.66 20.74 -2.09
C GLY A 96 -21.03 19.96 -0.82
N SER A 97 -20.04 19.46 -0.04
CA SER A 97 -20.33 18.82 1.25
C SER A 97 -20.35 19.86 2.39
N ASP A 98 -21.17 19.60 3.42
CA ASP A 98 -21.25 20.44 4.62
C ASP A 98 -19.88 20.61 5.28
N LEU A 99 -19.03 19.55 5.25
CA LEU A 99 -17.69 19.62 5.80
C LEU A 99 -16.82 20.64 5.06
N ALA A 100 -16.91 20.72 3.72
CA ALA A 100 -16.12 21.65 2.91
C ALA A 100 -16.55 23.11 3.11
N ALA A 101 -17.80 23.35 3.48
CA ALA A 101 -18.32 24.68 3.78
C ALA A 101 -17.88 25.24 5.13
N LEU A 102 -17.34 24.39 6.02
CA LEU A 102 -16.90 24.84 7.35
C LEU A 102 -15.63 25.69 7.26
N THR A 103 -15.56 26.73 8.11
CA THR A 103 -14.30 27.44 8.34
C THR A 103 -13.27 26.49 8.94
N LEU A 104 -11.97 26.71 8.67
CA LEU A 104 -10.90 25.82 9.16
C LEU A 104 -10.90 25.66 10.68
N ALA A 105 -11.31 26.70 11.42
CA ALA A 105 -11.43 26.65 12.88
C ALA A 105 -12.60 25.75 13.35
N ALA A 106 -13.64 25.60 12.54
CA ALA A 106 -14.81 24.78 12.83
C ALA A 106 -14.61 23.30 12.44
N VAL A 107 -13.55 22.95 11.71
CA VAL A 107 -13.24 21.57 11.35
C VAL A 107 -12.62 20.87 12.55
N THR A 108 -13.44 20.15 13.30
CA THR A 108 -13.00 19.34 14.46
C THR A 108 -12.81 17.87 14.08
N PRO A 109 -12.06 17.08 14.88
CA PRO A 109 -11.94 15.63 14.66
C PRO A 109 -13.30 14.93 14.57
N GLY A 110 -14.26 15.31 15.42
CA GLY A 110 -15.62 14.74 15.41
C GLY A 110 -16.37 15.02 14.11
N ARG A 111 -16.29 16.24 13.55
CA ARG A 111 -16.91 16.55 12.26
C ARG A 111 -16.28 15.78 11.09
N VAL A 112 -14.96 15.61 11.11
CA VAL A 112 -14.26 14.76 10.14
C VAL A 112 -14.70 13.32 10.27
N GLU A 113 -14.81 12.81 11.50
CA GLU A 113 -15.26 11.42 11.76
C GLU A 113 -16.69 11.20 11.25
N THR A 114 -17.62 12.11 11.55
CA THR A 114 -19.01 12.05 11.06
C THR A 114 -19.07 12.02 9.53
N PHE A 115 -18.30 12.89 8.87
CA PHE A 115 -18.22 12.88 7.40
C PHE A 115 -17.71 11.55 6.84
N LEU A 116 -16.61 11.03 7.40
CA LEU A 116 -16.05 9.77 6.95
C LEU A 116 -16.95 8.57 7.27
N GLN A 117 -17.71 8.63 8.37
CA GLN A 117 -18.71 7.62 8.71
C GLN A 117 -19.84 7.60 7.68
N ALA A 118 -20.37 8.76 7.31
CA ALA A 118 -21.38 8.86 6.25
C ALA A 118 -20.87 8.28 4.92
N LYS A 119 -19.59 8.57 4.55
CA LYS A 119 -18.99 8.00 3.34
C LYS A 119 -18.74 6.50 3.42
N SER A 120 -18.70 5.91 4.62
CA SER A 120 -18.50 4.46 4.80
C SER A 120 -19.73 3.64 4.39
N ALA A 121 -20.91 4.25 4.23
CA ALA A 121 -22.09 3.56 3.71
C ALA A 121 -21.90 3.10 2.24
N ASP A 122 -21.23 3.93 1.42
CA ASP A 122 -21.13 3.70 -0.03
C ASP A 122 -19.70 3.35 -0.48
N LEU A 123 -18.71 3.54 0.37
CA LEU A 123 -17.30 3.41 0.00
C LEU A 123 -16.58 2.33 0.81
N SER A 124 -15.67 1.63 0.14
CA SER A 124 -14.79 0.67 0.82
C SER A 124 -13.94 1.36 1.90
N PRO A 125 -13.56 0.64 2.98
CA PRO A 125 -12.69 1.16 4.05
C PRO A 125 -11.40 1.79 3.52
N GLN A 126 -10.80 1.23 2.47
CA GLN A 126 -9.60 1.79 1.85
C GLN A 126 -9.87 3.13 1.18
N LYS A 127 -11.01 3.28 0.49
CA LYS A 127 -11.38 4.54 -0.16
C LYS A 127 -11.65 5.63 0.89
N VAL A 128 -12.34 5.30 1.98
CA VAL A 128 -12.55 6.21 3.13
C VAL A 128 -11.20 6.64 3.73
N ASN A 129 -10.26 5.72 3.89
CA ASN A 129 -8.91 6.05 4.35
C ASN A 129 -8.15 6.98 3.38
N HIS A 130 -8.40 6.86 2.07
CA HIS A 130 -7.84 7.81 1.09
C HIS A 130 -8.43 9.20 1.28
N LEU A 131 -9.76 9.33 1.49
CA LEU A 131 -10.40 10.63 1.78
C LEU A 131 -9.82 11.26 3.04
N ARG A 132 -9.68 10.49 4.13
CA ARG A 132 -8.97 10.92 5.34
C ARG A 132 -7.55 11.41 5.02
N GLY A 133 -6.86 10.68 4.14
CA GLY A 133 -5.48 11.01 3.72
C GLY A 133 -5.38 12.33 2.96
N TYR A 134 -6.37 12.69 2.13
CA TYR A 134 -6.41 13.98 1.45
C TYR A 134 -6.54 15.13 2.46
N LEU A 135 -7.49 15.04 3.39
CA LEU A 135 -7.66 16.02 4.47
C LEU A 135 -6.37 16.19 5.27
N SER A 136 -5.78 15.07 5.73
CA SER A 136 -4.56 15.12 6.54
C SER A 136 -3.39 15.78 5.81
N ARG A 137 -3.20 15.50 4.51
CA ARG A 137 -2.16 16.12 3.70
C ARG A 137 -2.40 17.61 3.48
N ALA A 138 -3.65 18.03 3.22
CA ALA A 138 -4.01 19.42 3.03
C ALA A 138 -3.73 20.24 4.29
N PHE A 139 -4.19 19.78 5.47
CA PHE A 139 -3.91 20.45 6.75
C PHE A 139 -2.41 20.49 7.08
N ASN A 140 -1.68 19.39 6.85
CA ASN A 140 -0.24 19.39 7.08
C ASN A 140 0.51 20.34 6.14
N ALA A 141 0.08 20.45 4.89
CA ALA A 141 0.64 21.41 3.93
C ALA A 141 0.34 22.86 4.37
N ALA A 142 -0.92 23.14 4.78
CA ALA A 142 -1.32 24.44 5.27
C ALA A 142 -0.52 24.87 6.53
N ARG A 143 -0.27 23.92 7.43
CA ARG A 143 0.56 24.18 8.63
C ARG A 143 1.99 24.56 8.25
N ARG A 144 2.62 23.79 7.33
CA ARG A 144 3.97 24.13 6.87
C ARG A 144 4.06 25.47 6.14
N ALA A 145 2.98 25.83 5.42
CA ALA A 145 2.89 27.11 4.72
C ALA A 145 2.41 28.30 5.60
N GLY A 146 2.24 28.09 6.90
CA GLY A 146 1.73 29.13 7.81
C GLY A 146 0.26 29.54 7.62
N ARG A 147 -0.48 28.86 6.72
CA ARG A 147 -1.90 29.15 6.43
C ARG A 147 -2.88 28.63 7.49
N TYR A 148 -2.46 27.67 8.26
CA TYR A 148 -3.23 27.07 9.34
C TYR A 148 -2.33 26.82 10.54
N LEU A 149 -2.64 27.40 11.68
CA LEU A 149 -1.79 27.37 12.87
C LEU A 149 -2.25 26.34 13.91
N GLY A 150 -3.49 25.83 13.77
CA GLY A 150 -4.04 24.84 14.68
C GLY A 150 -3.41 23.44 14.51
N PRO A 151 -3.69 22.51 15.42
CA PRO A 151 -3.33 21.11 15.25
C PRO A 151 -4.12 20.53 14.06
N ASN A 152 -3.52 19.54 13.37
CA ASN A 152 -4.23 18.88 12.28
C ASN A 152 -5.43 18.09 12.84
N PRO A 153 -6.68 18.46 12.53
CA PRO A 153 -7.87 17.84 13.10
C PRO A 153 -8.05 16.37 12.67
N VAL A 154 -7.32 15.94 11.65
CA VAL A 154 -7.39 14.56 11.14
C VAL A 154 -6.44 13.63 11.89
N ARG A 155 -5.53 14.16 12.73
CA ARG A 155 -4.55 13.36 13.47
C ARG A 155 -5.22 12.30 14.34
N ASP A 156 -6.25 12.70 15.08
CA ASP A 156 -6.94 11.86 16.06
C ASP A 156 -8.07 11.03 15.45
N VAL A 157 -8.37 11.22 14.16
CA VAL A 157 -9.34 10.41 13.43
C VAL A 157 -8.74 9.07 13.05
N ARG A 158 -9.32 7.96 13.52
CA ARG A 158 -8.81 6.62 13.28
C ARG A 158 -8.99 6.18 11.82
N LYS A 159 -8.01 5.45 11.31
CA LYS A 159 -8.15 4.76 10.02
C LYS A 159 -9.13 3.60 10.16
N ARG A 160 -9.93 3.38 9.11
CA ARG A 160 -10.78 2.18 9.00
C ARG A 160 -9.90 0.95 8.82
N ARG A 161 -10.24 -0.14 9.48
CA ARG A 161 -9.55 -1.43 9.30
C ARG A 161 -9.81 -1.93 7.88
N VAL A 162 -8.74 -2.21 7.15
CA VAL A 162 -8.79 -2.75 5.80
C VAL A 162 -8.37 -4.21 5.85
N HIS A 163 -9.30 -5.11 5.52
CA HIS A 163 -8.96 -6.51 5.33
C HIS A 163 -8.26 -6.65 3.98
N ARG A 164 -6.95 -6.83 4.00
CA ARG A 164 -6.18 -7.10 2.79
C ARG A 164 -6.34 -8.57 2.43
N ARG A 165 -6.95 -8.84 1.28
CA ARG A 165 -6.90 -10.19 0.70
C ARG A 165 -5.44 -10.50 0.37
N LYS A 166 -4.97 -11.68 0.73
CA LYS A 166 -3.68 -12.17 0.23
C LYS A 166 -3.78 -12.27 -1.29
N PRO A 167 -2.82 -11.73 -2.06
CA PRO A 167 -2.84 -11.87 -3.50
C PRO A 167 -2.71 -13.35 -3.86
N ASP A 168 -3.51 -13.79 -4.84
CA ASP A 168 -3.35 -15.11 -5.42
C ASP A 168 -2.26 -15.06 -6.50
N PHE A 169 -1.68 -16.19 -6.84
CA PHE A 169 -0.62 -16.32 -7.84
C PHE A 169 -0.77 -17.62 -8.62
N LEU A 170 -0.22 -17.64 -9.86
CA LEU A 170 -0.18 -18.83 -10.69
C LEU A 170 0.81 -19.85 -10.10
N ARG A 171 0.40 -21.11 -10.11
CA ARG A 171 1.32 -22.23 -9.81
C ARG A 171 2.25 -22.45 -11.00
N ALA A 172 3.42 -23.07 -10.78
CA ALA A 172 4.41 -23.28 -11.84
C ALA A 172 3.82 -23.98 -13.07
N HIS A 173 3.01 -25.03 -12.88
CA HIS A 173 2.36 -25.77 -13.96
C HIS A 173 1.25 -25.00 -14.70
N GLU A 174 0.67 -23.97 -14.06
CA GLU A 174 -0.39 -23.12 -14.66
C GLU A 174 0.18 -22.08 -15.64
N VAL A 175 1.43 -21.67 -15.46
CA VAL A 175 2.08 -20.66 -16.31
C VAL A 175 2.10 -21.09 -17.79
N PRO A 176 2.60 -22.28 -18.18
CA PRO A 176 2.57 -22.71 -19.57
C PRO A 176 1.15 -22.90 -20.12
N LEU A 177 0.18 -23.29 -19.28
CA LEU A 177 -1.22 -23.41 -19.68
C LEU A 177 -1.81 -22.04 -20.03
N LEU A 178 -1.56 -21.05 -19.18
CA LEU A 178 -1.98 -19.67 -19.43
C LEU A 178 -1.35 -19.11 -20.72
N LEU A 179 -0.02 -19.25 -20.88
CA LEU A 179 0.68 -18.75 -22.05
C LEU A 179 0.18 -19.37 -23.36
N ARG A 180 -0.14 -20.67 -23.37
CA ARG A 180 -0.76 -21.34 -24.52
C ARG A 180 -2.18 -20.84 -24.80
N ALA A 181 -2.95 -20.55 -23.76
CA ALA A 181 -4.32 -20.06 -23.87
C ALA A 181 -4.42 -18.58 -24.32
N LEU A 182 -3.31 -17.83 -24.26
CA LEU A 182 -3.24 -16.45 -24.76
C LEU A 182 -3.07 -16.43 -26.29
N GLY A 183 -3.73 -15.47 -26.95
CA GLY A 183 -3.49 -15.17 -28.37
C GLY A 183 -2.05 -14.69 -28.60
N GLU A 184 -1.52 -14.94 -29.80
CA GLU A 184 -0.11 -14.69 -30.16
C GLU A 184 0.36 -13.28 -29.82
N ARG A 185 -0.45 -12.28 -30.13
CA ARG A 185 -0.18 -10.87 -29.82
C ARG A 185 0.07 -10.60 -28.32
N TRP A 186 -0.68 -11.29 -27.44
CA TRP A 186 -0.64 -11.02 -25.99
C TRP A 186 0.37 -11.89 -25.26
N ARG A 187 0.69 -13.06 -25.81
CA ARG A 187 1.56 -14.05 -25.19
C ARG A 187 2.91 -13.48 -24.76
N PRO A 188 3.66 -12.73 -25.61
CA PRO A 188 4.94 -12.15 -25.21
C PRO A 188 4.82 -11.15 -24.08
N LEU A 189 3.79 -10.28 -24.07
CA LEU A 189 3.57 -9.31 -23.00
C LEU A 189 3.30 -9.99 -21.66
N PHE A 190 2.46 -11.04 -21.66
CA PHE A 190 2.16 -11.76 -20.43
C PHE A 190 3.33 -12.62 -19.97
N ALA A 191 4.10 -13.21 -20.88
CA ALA A 191 5.36 -13.87 -20.54
C ALA A 191 6.32 -12.88 -19.85
N ALA A 192 6.54 -11.72 -20.45
CA ALA A 192 7.37 -10.67 -19.84
C ALA A 192 6.84 -10.27 -18.45
N ALA A 193 5.52 -10.13 -18.26
CA ALA A 193 4.92 -9.82 -16.96
C ALA A 193 5.22 -10.88 -15.89
N ILE A 194 5.15 -12.17 -16.26
CA ILE A 194 5.35 -13.30 -15.33
C ILE A 194 6.83 -13.52 -15.03
N TYR A 195 7.72 -13.48 -16.03
CA TYR A 195 9.13 -13.78 -15.82
C TYR A 195 9.94 -12.63 -15.23
N THR A 196 9.50 -11.38 -15.42
CA THR A 196 10.22 -10.19 -14.90
C THR A 196 9.56 -9.54 -13.71
N GLY A 197 8.28 -9.79 -13.49
CA GLY A 197 7.49 -9.10 -12.48
C GLY A 197 7.33 -7.58 -12.73
N LEU A 198 7.51 -7.11 -13.95
CA LEU A 198 7.33 -5.70 -14.32
C LEU A 198 5.92 -5.19 -14.01
N ARG A 199 5.84 -3.93 -13.58
CA ARG A 199 4.53 -3.28 -13.44
C ARG A 199 3.94 -3.00 -14.82
N LYS A 200 2.60 -2.97 -14.92
CA LYS A 200 1.90 -2.67 -16.19
C LYS A 200 2.48 -1.45 -16.91
N GLY A 201 2.67 -0.34 -16.21
CA GLY A 201 3.21 0.87 -16.83
C GLY A 201 4.65 0.73 -17.34
N GLU A 202 5.47 -0.09 -16.71
CA GLU A 202 6.85 -0.39 -17.12
C GLU A 202 6.86 -1.26 -18.38
N LEU A 203 5.99 -2.29 -18.42
CA LEU A 203 5.83 -3.12 -19.62
C LEU A 203 5.37 -2.32 -20.83
N LEU A 204 4.39 -1.42 -20.64
CA LEU A 204 3.87 -0.59 -21.75
C LEU A 204 4.89 0.44 -22.26
N ALA A 205 5.85 0.84 -21.42
CA ALA A 205 6.89 1.79 -21.77
C ALA A 205 8.19 1.14 -22.27
N LEU A 206 8.26 -0.20 -22.28
CA LEU A 206 9.48 -0.93 -22.64
C LEU A 206 9.82 -0.71 -24.11
N ARG A 207 11.06 -0.29 -24.38
CA ARG A 207 11.60 -0.05 -25.71
C ARG A 207 12.50 -1.19 -26.15
N LYS A 208 12.69 -1.34 -27.45
CA LYS A 208 13.64 -2.31 -28.04
C LYS A 208 15.06 -2.10 -27.52
N SER A 209 15.49 -0.83 -27.34
CA SER A 209 16.79 -0.47 -26.78
C SER A 209 16.97 -0.86 -25.30
N ASP A 210 15.89 -1.19 -24.60
CA ASP A 210 15.92 -1.63 -23.20
C ASP A 210 16.15 -3.15 -23.08
N VAL A 211 16.12 -3.89 -24.20
CA VAL A 211 16.21 -5.37 -24.26
C VAL A 211 17.53 -5.76 -24.90
N ASP A 212 18.48 -6.19 -24.09
CA ASP A 212 19.74 -6.77 -24.53
C ASP A 212 19.64 -8.31 -24.42
N LEU A 213 19.35 -8.96 -25.57
CA LEU A 213 19.19 -10.43 -25.62
C LEU A 213 20.53 -11.16 -25.59
N GLU A 214 21.62 -10.53 -26.05
CA GLU A 214 22.96 -11.12 -26.01
C GLU A 214 23.48 -11.23 -24.58
N ARG A 215 23.40 -10.12 -23.82
CA ARG A 215 23.77 -10.07 -22.41
C ARG A 215 22.69 -10.60 -21.49
N ARG A 216 21.51 -10.86 -22.02
CA ARG A 216 20.31 -11.26 -21.26
C ARG A 216 19.97 -10.30 -20.12
N ILE A 217 19.96 -9.01 -20.43
CA ILE A 217 19.62 -7.93 -19.50
C ILE A 217 18.47 -7.10 -20.06
N LEU A 218 17.48 -6.82 -19.23
CA LEU A 218 16.37 -5.93 -19.52
C LEU A 218 16.48 -4.70 -18.62
N THR A 219 16.64 -3.52 -19.22
CA THR A 219 16.75 -2.25 -18.49
C THR A 219 15.38 -1.62 -18.28
N VAL A 220 15.05 -1.25 -17.04
CA VAL A 220 13.75 -0.68 -16.70
C VAL A 220 13.93 0.73 -16.16
N GLY A 221 13.90 1.72 -17.06
CA GLY A 221 14.09 3.12 -16.71
C GLY A 221 12.82 3.98 -16.80
N ARG A 222 11.73 3.46 -17.39
CA ARG A 222 10.51 4.23 -17.72
C ARG A 222 9.24 3.57 -17.22
N SER A 223 8.15 4.32 -17.16
CA SER A 223 6.83 3.80 -16.81
C SER A 223 5.75 4.58 -17.55
N HIS A 224 5.13 3.96 -18.55
CA HIS A 224 4.14 4.55 -19.44
C HIS A 224 4.69 5.85 -20.08
N ASP A 225 4.01 6.96 -19.93
CA ASP A 225 4.34 8.29 -20.42
C ASP A 225 5.41 9.06 -19.61
N ARG A 226 6.13 8.38 -18.70
CA ARG A 226 7.12 8.97 -17.81
C ARG A 226 8.49 8.41 -18.08
N ASP A 227 9.47 9.29 -18.18
CA ASP A 227 10.89 8.94 -18.35
C ASP A 227 11.56 8.43 -17.07
N THR A 228 10.77 8.19 -16.02
CA THR A 228 11.25 7.63 -14.76
C THR A 228 10.33 6.52 -14.25
N THR A 229 10.91 5.55 -13.54
CA THR A 229 10.16 4.55 -12.79
C THR A 229 9.60 5.14 -11.49
N LYS A 230 8.72 4.42 -10.79
CA LYS A 230 8.24 4.83 -9.46
C LYS A 230 9.37 4.93 -8.42
N GLY A 231 10.50 4.23 -8.64
CA GLY A 231 11.68 4.28 -7.78
C GLY A 231 12.71 5.34 -8.15
N GLY A 232 12.57 5.99 -9.31
CA GLY A 232 13.50 7.03 -9.79
C GLY A 232 14.81 6.53 -10.40
N HIS A 233 14.99 5.19 -10.51
CA HIS A 233 16.22 4.57 -11.01
C HIS A 233 15.95 3.72 -12.26
N ALA A 234 16.98 3.57 -13.11
CA ALA A 234 17.02 2.56 -14.15
C ALA A 234 17.68 1.30 -13.55
N ASP A 235 16.94 0.18 -13.56
CA ASP A 235 17.41 -1.08 -13.00
C ASP A 235 17.56 -2.14 -14.11
N GLY A 236 18.66 -2.87 -14.11
CA GLY A 236 18.85 -4.05 -14.93
C GLY A 236 18.21 -5.29 -14.31
N ILE A 237 17.40 -6.02 -15.05
CA ILE A 237 16.81 -7.30 -14.66
C ILE A 237 17.36 -8.39 -15.58
N PRO A 238 17.83 -9.55 -15.07
CA PRO A 238 18.20 -10.68 -15.91
C PRO A 238 17.00 -11.20 -16.70
N ILE A 239 17.21 -11.53 -17.97
CA ILE A 239 16.24 -12.18 -18.84
C ILE A 239 16.39 -13.69 -18.66
N ALA A 240 15.33 -14.36 -18.19
CA ALA A 240 15.26 -15.80 -18.11
C ALA A 240 15.39 -16.43 -19.51
N THR A 241 16.01 -17.63 -19.60
CA THR A 241 16.20 -18.33 -20.87
C THR A 241 14.88 -18.57 -21.60
N GLU A 242 13.83 -18.95 -20.85
CA GLU A 242 12.49 -19.20 -21.42
C GLU A 242 11.77 -17.93 -21.86
N LEU A 243 12.17 -16.74 -21.36
CA LEU A 243 11.60 -15.47 -21.75
C LEU A 243 12.20 -14.93 -23.05
N ALA A 244 13.47 -15.21 -23.32
CA ALA A 244 14.19 -14.65 -24.46
C ALA A 244 13.48 -14.84 -25.81
N PRO A 245 12.94 -16.01 -26.16
CA PRO A 245 12.20 -16.21 -27.42
C PRO A 245 10.96 -15.33 -27.53
N PHE A 246 10.24 -15.10 -26.43
CA PHE A 246 9.05 -14.24 -26.43
C PHE A 246 9.41 -12.77 -26.64
N LEU A 247 10.53 -12.32 -26.05
CA LEU A 247 11.01 -10.94 -26.23
C LEU A 247 11.54 -10.75 -27.67
N GLN A 248 12.29 -11.71 -28.21
CA GLN A 248 12.75 -11.67 -29.59
C GLN A 248 11.57 -11.53 -30.55
N LEU A 249 10.56 -12.40 -30.40
CA LEU A 249 9.35 -12.34 -31.22
C LEU A 249 8.63 -11.00 -31.13
N ALA A 250 8.55 -10.40 -29.92
CA ALA A 250 7.91 -9.12 -29.73
C ALA A 250 8.73 -7.97 -30.33
N VAL A 251 10.05 -8.00 -30.22
CA VAL A 251 10.97 -7.02 -30.81
C VAL A 251 10.88 -7.04 -32.32
N ASP A 252 10.91 -8.24 -32.93
CA ASP A 252 10.87 -8.42 -34.37
C ASP A 252 9.52 -8.02 -34.99
N ALA A 253 8.42 -8.39 -34.33
CA ALA A 253 7.08 -8.08 -34.78
C ALA A 253 6.65 -6.61 -34.57
N SER A 254 7.39 -5.86 -33.75
CA SER A 254 6.99 -4.50 -33.42
C SER A 254 7.31 -3.50 -34.53
N PRO A 255 6.34 -2.70 -35.01
CA PRO A 255 6.57 -1.67 -36.03
C PRO A 255 7.18 -0.37 -35.48
N SER A 256 7.44 -0.28 -34.16
CA SER A 256 7.95 0.95 -33.53
C SER A 256 9.11 0.66 -32.59
N GLN A 257 9.58 1.69 -31.87
CA GLN A 257 10.62 1.54 -30.83
C GLN A 257 10.12 0.83 -29.55
N LEU A 258 8.80 0.65 -29.39
CA LEU A 258 8.22 -0.04 -28.26
C LEU A 258 8.26 -1.55 -28.47
N VAL A 259 8.46 -2.32 -27.40
CA VAL A 259 8.38 -3.80 -27.46
C VAL A 259 6.93 -4.27 -27.58
N PHE A 260 6.00 -3.61 -26.93
CA PHE A 260 4.58 -3.96 -26.89
C PHE A 260 3.68 -2.79 -27.35
N PRO A 261 3.73 -2.38 -28.61
CA PRO A 261 2.91 -1.28 -29.12
C PRO A 261 1.47 -1.73 -29.41
N ARG A 262 0.65 -0.76 -29.78
CA ARG A 262 -0.60 -0.99 -30.51
C ARG A 262 -0.29 -1.40 -31.96
N GLU A 263 -1.34 -1.76 -32.71
CA GLU A 263 -1.21 -2.13 -34.13
C GLU A 263 -0.69 -0.98 -34.99
N ASP A 264 -1.04 0.26 -34.62
CA ASP A 264 -0.58 1.49 -35.25
C ASP A 264 0.84 1.90 -34.83
N GLY A 265 1.55 1.10 -34.05
CA GLY A 265 2.88 1.39 -33.51
C GLY A 265 2.90 2.33 -32.32
N SER A 266 1.78 2.94 -31.95
CA SER A 266 1.70 3.86 -30.81
C SER A 266 1.71 3.11 -29.47
N MET A 267 2.01 3.84 -28.39
CA MET A 267 1.97 3.29 -27.02
C MET A 267 0.54 2.90 -26.64
N MET A 268 0.38 1.73 -26.03
CA MET A 268 -0.92 1.33 -25.48
C MET A 268 -1.39 2.33 -24.42
N ARG A 269 -2.66 2.62 -24.39
CA ARG A 269 -3.24 3.50 -23.37
C ARG A 269 -3.05 2.90 -21.98
N ARG A 270 -2.88 3.77 -20.97
CA ARG A 270 -2.71 3.35 -19.58
C ARG A 270 -3.89 2.53 -19.04
N ASP A 271 -5.09 2.79 -19.54
CA ASP A 271 -6.33 2.10 -19.17
C ASP A 271 -6.62 0.84 -19.97
N VAL A 272 -5.68 0.37 -20.85
CA VAL A 272 -5.84 -0.87 -21.59
C VAL A 272 -6.27 -2.02 -20.67
N ASN A 273 -7.34 -2.72 -21.05
CA ASN A 273 -7.97 -3.73 -20.21
C ASN A 273 -7.29 -5.10 -20.33
N LEU A 274 -6.06 -5.21 -19.78
CA LEU A 274 -5.32 -6.48 -19.72
C LEU A 274 -6.00 -7.51 -18.78
N GLU A 275 -6.82 -7.05 -17.85
CA GLU A 275 -7.60 -7.92 -16.95
C GLU A 275 -8.59 -8.79 -17.72
N HIS A 276 -9.28 -8.22 -18.69
CA HIS A 276 -10.23 -8.97 -19.51
C HIS A 276 -9.53 -10.06 -20.32
N THR A 277 -8.37 -9.73 -20.93
CA THR A 277 -7.53 -10.69 -21.66
C THR A 277 -7.05 -11.81 -20.74
N LEU A 278 -6.56 -11.47 -19.54
CA LEU A 278 -6.13 -12.43 -18.54
C LEU A 278 -7.26 -13.38 -18.12
N ARG A 279 -8.42 -12.84 -17.75
CA ARG A 279 -9.57 -13.65 -17.30
C ARG A 279 -10.05 -14.64 -18.37
N ARG A 280 -10.10 -14.22 -19.63
CA ARG A 280 -10.44 -15.12 -20.73
C ARG A 280 -9.40 -16.22 -20.92
N ALA A 281 -8.13 -15.89 -20.80
CA ALA A 281 -7.05 -16.88 -20.92
C ALA A 281 -7.03 -17.85 -19.71
N LEU A 282 -7.25 -17.37 -18.48
CA LEU A 282 -7.39 -18.22 -17.29
C LEU A 282 -8.54 -19.23 -17.43
N GLY A 283 -9.70 -18.78 -17.94
CA GLY A 283 -10.82 -19.69 -18.20
C GLY A 283 -10.48 -20.78 -19.22
N ARG A 284 -9.81 -20.41 -20.33
CA ARG A 284 -9.36 -21.38 -21.34
C ARG A 284 -8.24 -22.30 -20.86
N ALA A 285 -7.42 -21.83 -19.93
CA ALA A 285 -6.34 -22.59 -19.31
C ALA A 285 -6.82 -23.53 -18.19
N GLY A 286 -8.10 -23.51 -17.84
CA GLY A 286 -8.63 -24.30 -16.74
C GLY A 286 -8.21 -23.80 -15.35
N VAL A 287 -7.69 -22.57 -15.23
CA VAL A 287 -7.30 -21.95 -13.94
C VAL A 287 -8.55 -21.33 -13.32
N VAL A 288 -9.39 -22.18 -12.76
CA VAL A 288 -10.72 -21.85 -12.26
C VAL A 288 -10.92 -22.25 -10.80
N GLU A 289 -11.87 -21.61 -10.12
CA GLU A 289 -12.40 -22.03 -8.81
C GLU A 289 -13.56 -23.02 -8.96
N GLY A 290 -14.16 -23.09 -10.15
CA GLY A 290 -15.28 -23.93 -10.49
C GLY A 290 -16.02 -23.39 -11.70
N TYR A 291 -17.25 -23.81 -11.86
CA TYR A 291 -18.11 -23.43 -12.98
C TYR A 291 -19.47 -22.96 -12.48
N SER A 292 -20.05 -22.01 -13.19
CA SER A 292 -21.39 -21.52 -12.98
C SER A 292 -22.25 -21.93 -14.18
N HIS A 293 -23.31 -22.66 -13.95
CA HIS A 293 -24.27 -23.11 -14.95
C HIS A 293 -25.51 -22.19 -14.91
N VAL A 294 -25.75 -21.45 -15.97
CA VAL A 294 -26.75 -20.38 -15.99
C VAL A 294 -27.81 -20.65 -17.02
N CYS A 295 -29.08 -20.59 -16.61
CA CYS A 295 -30.19 -20.61 -17.56
C CYS A 295 -30.30 -19.25 -18.30
N ARG A 296 -30.24 -19.28 -19.64
CA ARG A 296 -30.36 -18.06 -20.46
C ARG A 296 -31.80 -17.70 -20.83
N ARG A 297 -32.80 -18.45 -20.36
CA ARG A 297 -34.19 -18.08 -20.56
C ARG A 297 -34.51 -16.79 -19.80
N LYS A 298 -35.03 -15.80 -20.52
CA LYS A 298 -35.48 -14.54 -19.90
C LYS A 298 -36.48 -14.83 -18.77
N GLY A 299 -36.23 -14.32 -17.59
CA GLY A 299 -37.09 -14.48 -16.42
C GLY A 299 -36.90 -15.80 -15.62
N CYS A 300 -36.04 -16.74 -16.07
CA CYS A 300 -35.80 -17.98 -15.31
C CYS A 300 -34.89 -17.74 -14.07
N GLY A 301 -33.77 -17.03 -14.26
CA GLY A 301 -32.84 -16.69 -13.18
C GLY A 301 -32.10 -17.86 -12.54
N HIS A 302 -32.29 -19.12 -13.01
CA HIS A 302 -31.62 -20.28 -12.41
C HIS A 302 -30.12 -20.23 -12.65
N VAL A 303 -29.36 -20.36 -11.57
CA VAL A 303 -27.88 -20.41 -11.53
C VAL A 303 -27.47 -21.46 -10.52
N GLU A 304 -26.60 -22.38 -10.91
CA GLU A 304 -25.99 -23.34 -10.01
C GLU A 304 -24.47 -23.32 -10.16
N SER A 305 -23.74 -23.61 -9.09
CA SER A 305 -22.29 -23.72 -9.07
C SER A 305 -21.85 -25.17 -9.01
N ALA A 306 -20.80 -25.53 -9.76
CA ALA A 306 -20.25 -26.85 -9.83
C ALA A 306 -18.72 -26.82 -9.88
N THR A 307 -18.08 -27.95 -9.60
CA THR A 307 -16.64 -28.13 -9.71
C THR A 307 -16.19 -28.55 -11.10
N ASP A 308 -17.14 -29.00 -11.94
CA ASP A 308 -16.94 -29.52 -13.28
C ASP A 308 -17.71 -28.68 -14.33
N GLU A 309 -17.39 -28.89 -15.61
CA GLU A 309 -18.02 -28.25 -16.76
C GLU A 309 -19.09 -29.15 -17.43
N GLU A 310 -19.50 -30.24 -16.77
CA GLU A 310 -20.46 -31.17 -17.33
C GLU A 310 -21.78 -30.48 -17.67
N GLN A 311 -22.34 -30.82 -18.83
CA GLN A 311 -23.55 -30.21 -19.33
C GLN A 311 -24.77 -30.58 -18.48
N ARG A 312 -25.39 -29.58 -17.86
CA ARG A 312 -26.58 -29.73 -17.01
C ARG A 312 -27.82 -29.14 -17.65
N ARG A 313 -28.97 -29.56 -17.15
CA ARG A 313 -30.26 -29.03 -17.55
C ARG A 313 -30.91 -28.19 -16.47
N CYS A 314 -31.59 -27.12 -16.89
CA CYS A 314 -32.30 -26.25 -15.98
C CYS A 314 -33.49 -27.00 -15.35
N PRO A 315 -33.60 -27.03 -14.00
CA PRO A 315 -34.73 -27.73 -13.34
C PRO A 315 -36.08 -27.03 -13.63
N ASN A 316 -36.10 -25.75 -14.01
CA ASN A 316 -37.30 -24.98 -14.21
C ASN A 316 -37.89 -25.16 -15.64
N ASP A 317 -37.05 -25.45 -16.66
CA ASP A 317 -37.50 -25.44 -18.06
C ASP A 317 -36.84 -26.51 -18.95
N GLY A 318 -36.01 -27.41 -18.38
CA GLY A 318 -35.34 -28.52 -19.07
C GLY A 318 -34.27 -28.11 -20.09
N ARG A 319 -34.01 -26.80 -20.32
CA ARG A 319 -33.02 -26.34 -21.28
C ARG A 319 -31.61 -26.61 -20.78
N LYS A 320 -30.67 -26.79 -21.71
CA LYS A 320 -29.25 -26.86 -21.40
C LYS A 320 -28.80 -25.57 -20.74
N LEU A 321 -28.14 -25.67 -19.58
CA LEU A 321 -27.54 -24.56 -18.90
C LEU A 321 -26.27 -24.11 -19.64
N TRP A 322 -26.02 -22.80 -19.62
CA TRP A 322 -24.80 -22.24 -20.16
C TRP A 322 -23.70 -22.34 -19.11
N VAL A 323 -22.63 -23.05 -19.45
CA VAL A 323 -21.46 -23.25 -18.58
C VAL A 323 -20.53 -22.03 -18.70
N LYS A 324 -20.20 -21.47 -17.57
CA LYS A 324 -19.26 -20.34 -17.46
C LYS A 324 -18.21 -20.66 -16.40
N ALA A 325 -16.95 -20.67 -16.82
CA ALA A 325 -15.83 -20.81 -15.89
C ALA A 325 -15.79 -19.65 -14.88
N VAL A 326 -15.71 -19.98 -13.60
CA VAL A 326 -15.43 -19.04 -12.50
C VAL A 326 -13.93 -19.04 -12.29
N VAL A 327 -13.25 -18.12 -12.97
CA VAL A 327 -11.80 -18.05 -12.95
C VAL A 327 -11.28 -17.58 -11.58
N ARG A 328 -10.13 -18.11 -11.17
CA ARG A 328 -9.44 -17.63 -9.97
C ARG A 328 -9.24 -16.12 -10.07
N PRO A 329 -9.43 -15.36 -8.98
CA PRO A 329 -9.44 -13.90 -9.00
C PRO A 329 -8.02 -13.31 -9.05
N ILE A 330 -7.20 -13.82 -9.99
CA ILE A 330 -5.86 -13.34 -10.30
C ILE A 330 -6.00 -12.09 -11.17
N ARG A 331 -5.44 -10.97 -10.75
CA ARG A 331 -5.37 -9.73 -11.51
C ARG A 331 -4.06 -9.64 -12.27
N PHE A 332 -3.99 -8.76 -13.27
CA PHE A 332 -2.75 -8.57 -14.03
C PHE A 332 -1.56 -8.19 -13.11
N GLN A 333 -1.80 -7.36 -12.10
CA GLN A 333 -0.75 -7.02 -11.12
C GLN A 333 -0.31 -8.22 -10.27
N ASP A 334 -1.15 -9.23 -10.12
CA ASP A 334 -0.84 -10.44 -9.35
C ASP A 334 0.11 -11.37 -10.12
N LEU A 335 0.35 -11.13 -11.43
CA LEU A 335 1.42 -11.80 -12.19
C LEU A 335 2.80 -11.46 -11.62
N ARG A 336 2.99 -10.26 -11.11
CA ARG A 336 4.19 -9.89 -10.35
C ARG A 336 4.30 -10.63 -9.02
N HIS A 337 3.16 -10.92 -8.37
CA HIS A 337 3.14 -11.82 -7.22
C HIS A 337 3.49 -13.25 -7.61
N THR A 338 3.07 -13.69 -8.80
CA THR A 338 3.49 -14.98 -9.37
C THR A 338 5.01 -15.07 -9.50
N THR A 339 5.66 -14.03 -10.07
CA THR A 339 7.12 -13.97 -10.17
C THR A 339 7.78 -14.14 -8.80
N GLY A 340 7.40 -13.33 -7.83
CA GLY A 340 7.99 -13.37 -6.49
C GLY A 340 7.74 -14.69 -5.77
N SER A 341 6.52 -15.23 -5.88
CA SER A 341 6.14 -16.49 -5.23
C SER A 341 6.90 -17.67 -5.82
N LEU A 342 6.99 -17.76 -7.16
CA LEU A 342 7.68 -18.87 -7.83
C LEU A 342 9.19 -18.82 -7.57
N LEU A 343 9.79 -17.63 -7.56
CA LEU A 343 11.21 -17.47 -7.21
C LEU A 343 11.52 -17.98 -5.80
N ILE A 344 10.71 -17.58 -4.80
CA ILE A 344 10.87 -18.06 -3.42
C ILE A 344 10.66 -19.56 -3.32
N MET A 345 9.61 -20.09 -3.95
CA MET A 345 9.33 -21.54 -3.96
C MET A 345 10.42 -22.34 -4.67
N SER A 346 11.18 -21.71 -5.57
CA SER A 346 12.36 -22.31 -6.22
C SER A 346 13.66 -22.11 -5.42
N GLY A 347 13.59 -21.60 -4.19
CA GLY A 347 14.74 -21.43 -3.31
C GLY A 347 15.52 -20.12 -3.49
N ALA A 348 14.99 -19.14 -4.22
CA ALA A 348 15.64 -17.85 -4.35
C ALA A 348 15.68 -17.09 -3.03
N ASP A 349 16.81 -16.42 -2.76
CA ASP A 349 16.94 -15.51 -1.61
C ASP A 349 15.99 -14.33 -1.68
N LEU A 350 15.44 -13.92 -0.52
CA LEU A 350 14.52 -12.78 -0.41
C LEU A 350 15.11 -11.47 -0.93
N ALA A 351 16.43 -11.24 -0.73
CA ALA A 351 17.09 -10.04 -1.24
C ALA A 351 17.21 -10.07 -2.77
N ALA A 352 17.46 -11.22 -3.37
CA ALA A 352 17.43 -11.38 -4.83
C ALA A 352 16.02 -11.10 -5.38
N VAL A 353 14.97 -11.65 -4.77
CA VAL A 353 13.58 -11.39 -5.16
C VAL A 353 13.22 -9.93 -5.00
N GLN A 354 13.65 -9.27 -3.91
CA GLN A 354 13.47 -7.84 -3.71
C GLN A 354 14.07 -7.02 -4.85
N ARG A 355 15.30 -7.33 -5.27
CA ARG A 355 16.01 -6.66 -6.36
C ARG A 355 15.32 -6.90 -7.70
N ILE A 356 14.99 -8.14 -8.04
CA ILE A 356 14.29 -8.51 -9.29
C ILE A 356 12.94 -7.76 -9.37
N LEU A 357 12.18 -7.77 -8.29
CA LEU A 357 10.90 -7.05 -8.21
C LEU A 357 11.07 -5.54 -8.02
N ARG A 358 12.27 -5.03 -7.74
CA ARG A 358 12.55 -3.60 -7.50
C ARG A 358 11.61 -3.01 -6.42
N HIS A 359 11.56 -3.69 -5.27
CA HIS A 359 10.85 -3.19 -4.10
C HIS A 359 11.74 -2.23 -3.32
N SER A 360 11.33 -0.96 -3.21
CA SER A 360 12.04 0.05 -2.42
C SER A 360 11.99 -0.20 -0.92
N ASP A 361 10.97 -0.91 -0.45
CA ASP A 361 10.81 -1.30 0.95
C ASP A 361 10.93 -2.83 1.08
N PRO A 362 11.94 -3.35 1.81
CA PRO A 362 12.12 -4.78 2.06
C PRO A 362 10.89 -5.45 2.68
N LYS A 363 10.13 -4.72 3.51
CA LYS A 363 8.92 -5.23 4.14
C LYS A 363 7.89 -5.74 3.14
N LEU A 364 7.83 -5.12 1.94
CA LEU A 364 6.91 -5.57 0.89
C LEU A 364 7.22 -6.99 0.43
N THR A 365 8.49 -7.38 0.37
CA THR A 365 8.90 -8.74 -0.01
C THR A 365 8.67 -9.70 1.15
N THR A 366 9.12 -9.35 2.34
CA THR A 366 9.03 -10.21 3.53
C THR A 366 7.57 -10.48 3.94
N GLU A 367 6.73 -9.44 4.04
CA GLU A 367 5.32 -9.61 4.44
C GLU A 367 4.50 -10.45 3.45
N VAL A 368 4.84 -10.35 2.15
CA VAL A 368 4.08 -11.04 1.09
C VAL A 368 4.56 -12.45 0.84
N TYR A 369 5.86 -12.73 0.90
CA TYR A 369 6.44 -13.98 0.39
C TYR A 369 7.09 -14.86 1.45
N ALA A 370 7.50 -14.36 2.63
CA ALA A 370 8.21 -15.17 3.62
C ALA A 370 7.46 -16.45 4.05
N HIS A 371 6.14 -16.41 4.04
CA HIS A 371 5.32 -17.56 4.39
C HIS A 371 5.30 -18.69 3.33
N LEU A 372 5.85 -18.44 2.13
CA LEU A 372 5.93 -19.42 1.03
C LEU A 372 7.20 -20.29 1.07
N ALA A 373 8.09 -20.01 2.01
CA ALA A 373 9.37 -20.69 2.17
C ALA A 373 9.50 -21.41 3.54
N PRO A 374 8.58 -22.32 3.94
CA PRO A 374 8.67 -22.98 5.25
C PRO A 374 9.94 -23.84 5.37
N GLU A 375 10.42 -24.42 4.28
CA GLU A 375 11.64 -25.24 4.26
C GLU A 375 12.92 -24.40 4.21
N TYR A 376 12.83 -23.16 3.73
CA TYR A 376 13.97 -22.24 3.66
C TYR A 376 14.55 -21.96 5.04
N LEU A 377 13.73 -21.65 6.04
CA LEU A 377 14.20 -21.39 7.40
C LEU A 377 14.90 -22.62 7.99
N ARG A 378 14.40 -23.82 7.70
CA ARG A 378 15.05 -25.07 8.12
C ARG A 378 16.38 -25.25 7.43
N ALA A 379 16.42 -25.09 6.10
CA ALA A 379 17.64 -25.17 5.32
C ALA A 379 18.70 -24.13 5.75
N GLU A 380 18.28 -22.93 6.11
CA GLU A 380 19.20 -21.90 6.63
C GLU A 380 19.76 -22.27 8.02
N VAL A 381 18.94 -22.82 8.90
CA VAL A 381 19.41 -23.33 10.20
C VAL A 381 20.34 -24.53 10.02
N ASP A 382 20.05 -25.43 9.10
CA ASP A 382 20.89 -26.61 8.81
C ASP A 382 22.25 -26.23 8.21
N ARG A 383 22.41 -25.01 7.66
CA ARG A 383 23.73 -24.47 7.25
C ARG A 383 24.64 -24.10 8.43
N LEU A 384 24.08 -23.99 9.65
CA LEU A 384 24.88 -23.77 10.84
C LEU A 384 25.62 -25.06 11.17
N SER A 385 26.88 -25.14 10.77
CA SER A 385 27.80 -26.25 11.11
C SER A 385 28.91 -25.72 12.00
N PHE A 386 28.99 -26.23 13.21
CA PHE A 386 30.00 -25.85 14.20
C PHE A 386 31.09 -26.93 14.37
N GLY A 387 31.30 -27.74 13.34
CA GLY A 387 32.24 -28.87 13.34
C GLY A 387 31.55 -30.22 13.63
N PRO A 388 32.32 -31.32 13.73
CA PRO A 388 31.76 -32.64 13.97
C PRO A 388 30.96 -32.62 15.26
N ALA A 389 29.74 -33.18 15.22
CA ALA A 389 28.89 -33.29 16.40
C ALA A 389 29.68 -33.99 17.52
N VAL A 390 29.76 -33.35 18.68
CA VAL A 390 30.30 -34.00 19.88
C VAL A 390 29.35 -35.13 20.22
N THR A 391 29.63 -36.33 19.70
CA THR A 391 28.89 -37.54 19.99
C THR A 391 29.19 -37.95 21.43
N GLY A 392 28.42 -37.48 22.38
CA GLY A 392 28.60 -37.76 23.81
C GLY A 392 27.43 -37.31 24.70
N PHE A 393 26.54 -36.46 24.17
CA PHE A 393 25.29 -36.17 24.88
C PHE A 393 24.20 -37.08 24.40
N ALA A 394 24.01 -38.22 25.07
CA ALA A 394 22.77 -39.00 24.92
C ALA A 394 21.62 -38.06 25.30
N THR A 395 20.87 -37.61 24.28
CA THR A 395 19.58 -36.94 24.51
C THR A 395 18.69 -37.95 25.21
N PRO A 396 18.17 -37.69 26.42
CA PRO A 396 17.17 -38.56 27.02
C PRO A 396 15.95 -38.51 26.09
N LEU A 397 15.76 -39.55 25.28
CA LEU A 397 14.48 -39.76 24.64
C LEU A 397 13.42 -39.74 25.72
N LEU A 398 12.54 -38.78 25.71
CA LEU A 398 11.29 -38.82 26.47
C LEU A 398 10.56 -40.09 26.08
N ARG A 399 10.87 -41.16 26.85
CA ARG A 399 10.06 -42.41 26.81
C ARG A 399 8.70 -42.03 27.38
N THR A 400 7.69 -42.02 26.57
CA THR A 400 6.32 -42.14 27.03
C THR A 400 6.18 -43.45 27.83
N PRO A 401 5.74 -43.40 29.10
CA PRO A 401 5.55 -44.60 29.88
C PRO A 401 4.36 -45.40 29.31
N PRO A 402 4.49 -46.74 29.20
CA PRO A 402 3.33 -47.58 28.86
C PRO A 402 2.32 -47.52 30.02
N ALA A 403 1.06 -47.48 29.69
CA ALA A 403 -0.03 -47.50 30.59
C ALA A 403 -0.08 -48.83 31.37
N GLY A 404 -0.15 -48.73 32.70
CA GLY A 404 -0.70 -49.78 33.57
C GLY A 404 0.29 -50.68 34.27
N THR A 405 0.55 -50.46 35.58
CA THR A 405 0.16 -51.36 36.67
C THR A 405 0.58 -50.77 38.04
N LYS A 406 -0.36 -50.79 38.97
CA LYS A 406 -0.17 -50.40 40.37
C LYS A 406 0.77 -51.39 41.08
N LYS A 407 1.74 -50.88 41.90
CA LYS A 407 1.92 -51.36 43.28
C LYS A 407 2.91 -50.43 44.07
N ALA A 408 2.60 -50.33 45.33
CA ALA A 408 3.15 -49.47 46.38
C ALA A 408 4.60 -49.79 46.81
N GLY A 409 5.28 -48.80 47.36
CA GLY A 409 6.55 -49.00 48.13
C GLY A 409 7.33 -47.71 48.39
N THR A 410 7.07 -47.11 49.52
CA THR A 410 7.83 -46.24 50.46
C THR A 410 9.30 -45.85 50.21
N ARG A 411 9.57 -44.53 50.58
CA ARG A 411 10.82 -43.90 51.07
C ARG A 411 11.92 -43.64 50.02
N SER A 412 12.56 -42.48 49.95
CA SER A 412 13.04 -41.50 50.93
C SER A 412 13.33 -40.14 50.24
N LYS A 413 13.28 -39.08 51.02
CA LYS A 413 13.64 -37.70 50.68
C LYS A 413 15.17 -37.58 50.52
N GLU A 414 15.62 -36.88 49.49
CA GLU A 414 16.77 -35.97 49.56
C GLU A 414 16.61 -34.92 48.49
N ALA A 415 16.45 -33.68 48.98
CA ALA A 415 16.37 -32.48 48.17
C ALA A 415 17.82 -31.98 47.93
N LEU A 416 18.23 -31.89 46.67
CA LEU A 416 19.39 -31.18 46.26
C LEU A 416 18.98 -29.78 45.82
N GLU A 417 19.22 -28.76 46.64
CA GLU A 417 19.12 -27.35 46.34
C GLU A 417 20.13 -26.96 45.25
N PHE A 418 19.64 -26.46 44.13
CA PHE A 418 20.46 -25.86 43.12
C PHE A 418 20.54 -24.35 43.37
N ARG A 419 21.69 -23.85 43.80
CA ARG A 419 21.98 -22.41 43.90
C ARG A 419 22.58 -21.93 42.59
N PRO A 420 22.02 -20.88 41.95
CA PRO A 420 22.66 -20.30 40.77
C PRO A 420 23.85 -19.42 41.16
N ARG A 421 25.01 -19.69 40.57
CA ARG A 421 26.20 -18.80 40.65
C ARG A 421 25.94 -17.54 39.83
N ARG A 422 26.07 -16.36 40.44
CA ARG A 422 26.17 -15.06 39.79
C ARG A 422 27.43 -15.03 38.95
N LEU A 423 27.29 -14.77 37.66
CA LEU A 423 28.38 -14.32 36.79
C LEU A 423 28.45 -12.80 36.88
N GLU A 424 29.57 -12.30 37.38
CA GLU A 424 29.92 -10.89 37.35
C GLU A 424 30.15 -10.44 35.90
N ARG A 425 29.58 -9.30 35.56
CA ARG A 425 29.80 -8.61 34.28
C ARG A 425 31.11 -7.86 34.33
N GLU A 426 32.08 -8.23 33.53
CA GLU A 426 33.12 -7.32 33.08
C GLU A 426 32.60 -6.52 31.90
N THR A 427 32.39 -5.25 32.11
CA THR A 427 32.07 -4.26 31.09
C THR A 427 33.37 -3.64 30.62
N GLY A 428 33.62 -3.76 29.32
CA GLY A 428 34.73 -3.08 28.68
C GLY A 428 34.47 -2.96 27.17
N PHE A 429 33.62 -1.99 26.77
CA PHE A 429 33.66 -1.41 25.44
C PHE A 429 33.22 0.04 25.51
N GLU A 430 34.20 0.94 25.41
CA GLU A 430 33.94 2.36 25.15
C GLU A 430 33.60 2.58 23.67
N PRO A 431 32.63 3.44 23.33
CA PRO A 431 32.40 3.83 21.97
C PRO A 431 33.38 4.91 21.51
N ALA A 432 34.09 4.65 20.43
CA ALA A 432 34.93 5.64 19.75
C ALA A 432 34.05 6.77 19.17
N THR A 433 34.21 7.97 19.68
CA THR A 433 33.70 9.21 19.12
C THR A 433 34.49 9.57 17.88
N LEU A 434 33.84 9.52 16.70
CA LEU A 434 34.33 10.16 15.48
C LEU A 434 33.96 11.65 15.50
N SER A 435 34.98 12.49 15.72
CA SER A 435 34.95 13.92 15.52
C SER A 435 34.85 14.25 14.04
N LEU A 436 33.82 14.97 13.64
CA LEU A 436 33.73 15.65 12.36
C LEU A 436 34.35 17.04 12.54
N GLY A 437 35.52 17.23 11.95
CA GLY A 437 36.15 18.52 11.76
C GLY A 437 35.80 19.13 10.41
N SER A 438 35.49 20.43 10.46
CA SER A 438 35.36 21.46 9.42
C SER A 438 34.62 21.12 8.14
#